data_098fd3857e6940c30ea44cee6367c2a6
#
_entry.id   098fd3857e6940c30ea44cee6367c2a6
#
_cell.length_a   1.000
_cell.length_b   1.000
_cell.length_c   1.000
_cell.angle_alpha   90.00
_cell.angle_beta   90.00
_cell.angle_gamma   90.00
#
_symmetry.space_group_name_H-M   'P 1'
#
loop_
_entity.id
_entity.type
_entity.pdbx_description
1 polymer ?
#
loop_
_entity_poly.entity_id
_entity_poly.type
_entity_poly.pdbx_seq_one_letter_code
_entity_poly.pdbx_strand_id
1 'polypeptide(L)'
;MRRGILASREELSALRRLAGRGAFEGIFDAMRQRCALILESAMLTETQWQAMWLQGNWASAVLSARGVQGRVMDLLISHHIDPNPAYRDRAIEELRNLVSWSSWVDPCHNHIAADLCTAEAAVAVAVGLDWLWEDLPDQTRKSFADAIKTKAIAPYLAGCKQGSSSSSSAATA
;
A
#
# COMPACT_ATOMS: atom_id res chain seq x y z
N MET A 1 -8.42 10.34 -21.01
CA MET A 1 -7.13 9.73 -20.59
C MET A 1 -7.01 9.92 -19.08
N ARG A 2 -6.99 8.83 -18.29
CA ARG A 2 -6.88 8.91 -16.84
C ARG A 2 -5.41 9.12 -16.47
N ARG A 3 -5.10 10.19 -15.74
CA ARG A 3 -3.75 10.39 -15.17
C ARG A 3 -3.59 9.45 -14.00
N GLY A 4 -2.51 8.65 -13.98
CA GLY A 4 -2.16 7.82 -12.84
C GLY A 4 -1.70 8.66 -11.64
N ILE A 5 -1.79 8.09 -10.43
CA ILE A 5 -1.35 8.75 -9.18
C ILE A 5 0.16 9.00 -9.19
N LEU A 6 0.95 7.98 -9.54
CA LEU A 6 2.42 8.05 -9.60
C LEU A 6 2.95 8.07 -11.04
N ALA A 7 2.29 7.34 -11.94
CA ALA A 7 2.68 7.21 -13.32
C ALA A 7 1.45 6.92 -14.18
N SER A 8 1.42 7.46 -15.39
CA SER A 8 0.44 7.11 -16.40
C SER A 8 0.72 5.72 -16.98
N ARG A 9 -0.26 5.13 -17.66
CA ARG A 9 -0.06 3.86 -18.38
C ARG A 9 1.01 3.97 -19.48
N GLU A 10 1.10 5.12 -20.13
CA GLU A 10 2.11 5.39 -21.15
C GLU A 10 3.52 5.40 -20.55
N GLU A 11 3.69 6.02 -19.36
CA GLU A 11 4.96 6.02 -18.64
C GLU A 11 5.35 4.63 -18.15
N LEU A 12 4.40 3.87 -17.57
CA LEU A 12 4.63 2.47 -17.21
C LEU A 12 4.99 1.60 -18.42
N SER A 13 4.32 1.82 -19.56
CA SER A 13 4.64 1.13 -20.80
C SER A 13 6.01 1.55 -21.36
N ALA A 14 6.46 2.78 -21.09
CA ALA A 14 7.78 3.23 -21.47
C ALA A 14 8.90 2.51 -20.71
N LEU A 15 8.68 2.10 -19.46
CA LEU A 15 9.63 1.31 -18.67
C LEU A 15 9.98 -0.01 -19.36
N ARG A 16 9.04 -0.61 -20.11
CA ARG A 16 9.28 -1.83 -20.89
C ARG A 16 10.43 -1.66 -21.91
N ARG A 17 10.57 -0.47 -22.51
CA ARG A 17 11.66 -0.19 -23.47
C ARG A 17 13.01 -0.01 -22.79
N LEU A 18 13.03 0.28 -21.50
CA LEU A 18 14.24 0.49 -20.69
C LEU A 18 14.70 -0.81 -20.02
N ALA A 19 13.79 -1.75 -19.78
CA ALA A 19 13.99 -2.95 -18.96
C ALA A 19 15.20 -3.81 -19.39
N GLY A 20 15.52 -3.90 -20.68
CA GLY A 20 16.64 -4.68 -21.19
C GLY A 20 17.86 -3.83 -21.55
N ARG A 21 18.09 -2.67 -20.93
CA ARG A 21 19.14 -1.74 -21.35
C ARG A 21 19.97 -1.20 -20.19
N GLY A 22 21.28 -1.45 -20.26
CA GLY A 22 22.27 -0.86 -19.37
C GLY A 22 21.97 -1.12 -17.88
N ALA A 23 22.05 -0.09 -17.04
CA ALA A 23 21.82 -0.22 -15.60
C ALA A 23 20.39 -0.67 -15.24
N PHE A 24 19.41 -0.44 -16.09
CA PHE A 24 18.03 -0.85 -15.83
C PHE A 24 17.84 -2.37 -15.89
N GLU A 25 18.63 -3.09 -16.69
CA GLU A 25 18.57 -4.56 -16.79
C GLU A 25 18.76 -5.22 -15.43
N GLY A 26 19.83 -4.84 -14.69
CA GLY A 26 20.09 -5.38 -13.38
C GLY A 26 19.00 -5.03 -12.33
N ILE A 27 18.39 -3.84 -12.44
CA ILE A 27 17.28 -3.43 -11.57
C ILE A 27 16.06 -4.33 -11.83
N PHE A 28 15.70 -4.57 -13.09
CA PHE A 28 14.55 -5.41 -13.43
C PHE A 28 14.77 -6.88 -13.10
N ASP A 29 16.00 -7.38 -13.27
CA ASP A 29 16.33 -8.73 -12.83
C ASP A 29 16.18 -8.89 -11.32
N ALA A 30 16.65 -7.94 -10.53
CA ALA A 30 16.46 -7.94 -9.09
C ALA A 30 14.97 -7.85 -8.70
N MET A 31 14.16 -7.06 -9.41
CA MET A 31 12.72 -7.00 -9.19
C MET A 31 12.03 -8.33 -9.51
N ARG A 32 12.37 -8.99 -10.63
CA ARG A 32 11.84 -10.31 -11.00
C ARG A 32 12.16 -11.36 -9.94
N GLN A 33 13.40 -11.36 -9.42
CA GLN A 33 13.80 -12.26 -8.34
C GLN A 33 12.97 -12.01 -7.07
N ARG A 34 12.75 -10.74 -6.68
CA ARG A 34 11.87 -10.42 -5.54
C ARG A 34 10.43 -10.85 -5.80
N CYS A 35 9.90 -10.65 -7.01
CA CYS A 35 8.56 -11.12 -7.36
C CYS A 35 8.44 -12.64 -7.24
N ALA A 36 9.42 -13.41 -7.69
CA ALA A 36 9.44 -14.87 -7.52
C ALA A 36 9.36 -15.25 -6.02
N LEU A 37 10.17 -14.62 -5.18
CA LEU A 37 10.12 -14.83 -3.72
C LEU A 37 8.76 -14.43 -3.12
N ILE A 38 8.15 -13.36 -3.61
CA ILE A 38 6.82 -12.93 -3.15
C ILE A 38 5.76 -13.97 -3.50
N LEU A 39 5.81 -14.56 -4.70
CA LEU A 39 4.85 -15.60 -5.10
C LEU A 39 4.91 -16.84 -4.20
N GLU A 40 6.09 -17.20 -3.73
CA GLU A 40 6.32 -18.36 -2.86
C GLU A 40 6.08 -18.08 -1.38
N SER A 41 6.11 -16.81 -0.97
CA SER A 41 6.00 -16.43 0.44
C SER A 41 4.55 -16.27 0.88
N ALA A 42 4.27 -16.49 2.16
CA ALA A 42 2.98 -16.17 2.76
C ALA A 42 2.73 -14.66 2.76
N MET A 43 1.45 -14.27 2.71
CA MET A 43 1.03 -12.89 2.96
C MET A 43 1.12 -12.57 4.45
N LEU A 44 1.45 -11.32 4.78
CA LEU A 44 1.35 -10.84 6.15
C LEU A 44 -0.12 -10.76 6.57
N THR A 45 -0.51 -11.49 7.61
CA THR A 45 -1.86 -11.41 8.16
C THR A 45 -1.97 -10.29 9.19
N GLU A 46 -3.20 -9.78 9.42
CA GLU A 46 -3.45 -8.80 10.47
C GLU A 46 -3.01 -9.30 11.86
N THR A 47 -3.27 -10.58 12.17
CA THR A 47 -2.85 -11.18 13.44
C THR A 47 -1.34 -11.19 13.61
N GLN A 48 -0.59 -11.52 12.55
CA GLN A 48 0.88 -11.47 12.59
C GLN A 48 1.38 -10.04 12.76
N TRP A 49 0.78 -9.08 12.05
CA TRP A 49 1.13 -7.67 12.15
C TRP A 49 0.88 -7.13 13.57
N GLN A 50 -0.29 -7.44 14.15
CA GLN A 50 -0.61 -7.06 15.53
C GLN A 50 0.31 -7.73 16.55
N ALA A 51 0.72 -8.99 16.34
CA ALA A 51 1.62 -9.71 17.23
C ALA A 51 3.05 -9.12 17.26
N MET A 52 3.50 -8.46 16.21
CA MET A 52 4.83 -7.83 16.16
C MET A 52 4.99 -6.73 17.23
N TRP A 53 3.94 -6.02 17.56
CA TRP A 53 3.90 -5.04 18.62
C TRP A 53 4.13 -5.66 20.00
N LEU A 54 3.54 -6.83 20.28
CA LEU A 54 3.66 -7.52 21.56
C LEU A 54 5.11 -7.95 21.86
N GLN A 55 5.97 -7.98 20.86
CA GLN A 55 7.40 -8.31 20.99
C GLN A 55 8.28 -7.09 21.31
N GLY A 56 7.69 -5.91 21.56
CA GLY A 56 8.40 -4.69 21.93
C GLY A 56 9.17 -4.02 20.79
N ASN A 57 8.94 -4.43 19.55
CA ASN A 57 9.63 -3.88 18.38
C ASN A 57 8.69 -2.94 17.58
N TRP A 58 8.53 -1.73 18.06
CA TRP A 58 7.69 -0.70 17.44
C TRP A 58 8.05 -0.41 15.96
N ALA A 59 9.32 -0.52 15.57
CA ALA A 59 9.75 -0.32 14.19
C ALA A 59 9.21 -1.43 13.26
N SER A 60 8.97 -2.64 13.78
CA SER A 60 8.54 -3.79 12.97
C SER A 60 7.17 -3.59 12.33
N ALA A 61 6.23 -2.93 13.01
CA ALA A 61 4.89 -2.69 12.44
C ALA A 61 4.96 -1.75 11.23
N VAL A 62 5.71 -0.64 11.32
CA VAL A 62 5.91 0.30 10.20
C VAL A 62 6.69 -0.37 9.06
N LEU A 63 7.76 -1.08 9.37
CA LEU A 63 8.57 -1.78 8.36
C LEU A 63 7.74 -2.87 7.66
N SER A 64 6.84 -3.54 8.38
CA SER A 64 5.97 -4.56 7.80
C SER A 64 4.88 -3.96 6.92
N ALA A 65 4.25 -2.85 7.32
CA ALA A 65 3.31 -2.11 6.46
C ALA A 65 3.98 -1.62 5.17
N ARG A 66 5.18 -1.05 5.29
CA ARG A 66 6.04 -0.68 4.13
C ARG A 66 6.44 -1.89 3.30
N GLY A 67 6.69 -3.04 3.94
CA GLY A 67 6.97 -4.30 3.26
C GLY A 67 5.82 -4.74 2.37
N VAL A 68 4.56 -4.67 2.85
CA VAL A 68 3.37 -4.96 2.02
C VAL A 68 3.27 -3.99 0.84
N GLN A 69 3.47 -2.68 1.07
CA GLN A 69 3.52 -1.69 0.00
C GLN A 69 4.60 -2.03 -1.04
N GLY A 70 5.81 -2.35 -0.61
CA GLY A 70 6.92 -2.72 -1.48
C GLY A 70 6.61 -3.97 -2.32
N ARG A 71 6.00 -5.00 -1.73
CA ARG A 71 5.55 -6.21 -2.45
C ARG A 71 4.55 -5.87 -3.55
N VAL A 72 3.53 -5.08 -3.24
CA VAL A 72 2.54 -4.62 -4.22
C VAL A 72 3.20 -3.85 -5.35
N MET A 73 4.12 -2.92 -5.03
CA MET A 73 4.83 -2.13 -6.02
C MET A 73 5.72 -2.98 -6.94
N ASP A 74 6.52 -3.90 -6.38
CA ASP A 74 7.38 -4.80 -7.16
C ASP A 74 6.54 -5.66 -8.13
N LEU A 75 5.44 -6.24 -7.66
CA LEU A 75 4.54 -7.05 -8.48
C LEU A 75 3.89 -6.24 -9.60
N LEU A 76 3.36 -5.05 -9.30
CA LEU A 76 2.66 -4.23 -10.29
C LEU A 76 3.61 -3.62 -11.32
N ILE A 77 4.76 -3.09 -10.90
CA ILE A 77 5.76 -2.57 -11.84
C ILE A 77 6.25 -3.70 -12.76
N SER A 78 6.59 -4.86 -12.19
CA SER A 78 7.04 -6.01 -12.97
C SER A 78 5.98 -6.48 -13.96
N HIS A 79 4.69 -6.52 -13.55
CA HIS A 79 3.59 -6.86 -14.44
C HIS A 79 3.41 -5.85 -15.59
N HIS A 80 3.60 -4.55 -15.34
CA HIS A 80 3.51 -3.54 -16.39
C HIS A 80 4.69 -3.58 -17.38
N ILE A 81 5.87 -4.00 -16.92
CA ILE A 81 7.06 -4.15 -17.76
C ILE A 81 6.98 -5.42 -18.58
N ASP A 82 6.71 -6.54 -17.95
CA ASP A 82 6.61 -7.88 -18.54
C ASP A 82 5.31 -8.53 -18.04
N PRO A 83 4.21 -8.44 -18.82
CA PRO A 83 2.89 -8.88 -18.39
C PRO A 83 2.88 -10.33 -17.90
N ASN A 84 2.73 -10.50 -16.59
CA ASN A 84 2.64 -11.79 -15.94
C ASN A 84 1.37 -11.83 -15.08
N PRO A 85 0.35 -12.63 -15.44
CA PRO A 85 -0.88 -12.74 -14.67
C PRO A 85 -0.66 -13.12 -13.21
N ALA A 86 0.35 -13.95 -12.89
CA ALA A 86 0.63 -14.35 -11.53
C ALA A 86 1.04 -13.15 -10.65
N TYR A 87 1.78 -12.18 -11.20
CA TYR A 87 2.15 -10.97 -10.47
C TYR A 87 0.92 -10.09 -10.19
N ARG A 88 0.06 -9.90 -11.22
CA ARG A 88 -1.19 -9.16 -11.08
C ARG A 88 -2.10 -9.80 -10.02
N ASP A 89 -2.33 -11.08 -10.15
CA ASP A 89 -3.25 -11.81 -9.28
C ASP A 89 -2.75 -11.81 -7.84
N ARG A 90 -1.44 -12.02 -7.63
CA ARG A 90 -0.83 -11.90 -6.30
C ARG A 90 -0.92 -10.49 -5.74
N ALA A 91 -0.72 -9.43 -6.52
CA ALA A 91 -0.90 -8.07 -6.06
C ALA A 91 -2.35 -7.81 -5.60
N ILE A 92 -3.34 -8.33 -6.33
CA ILE A 92 -4.76 -8.25 -5.94
C ILE A 92 -5.01 -8.98 -4.62
N GLU A 93 -4.40 -10.15 -4.40
CA GLU A 93 -4.52 -10.90 -3.14
C GLU A 93 -3.91 -10.14 -1.96
N GLU A 94 -2.69 -9.58 -2.11
CA GLU A 94 -2.04 -8.76 -1.08
C GLU A 94 -2.93 -7.55 -0.71
N LEU A 95 -3.52 -6.88 -1.71
CA LEU A 95 -4.39 -5.73 -1.49
C LEU A 95 -5.72 -6.13 -0.83
N ARG A 96 -6.33 -7.24 -1.23
CA ARG A 96 -7.55 -7.76 -0.59
C ARG A 96 -7.30 -8.13 0.87
N ASN A 97 -6.18 -8.79 1.14
CA ASN A 97 -5.76 -9.10 2.50
C ASN A 97 -5.61 -7.81 3.34
N LEU A 98 -4.87 -6.81 2.84
CA LEU A 98 -4.67 -5.55 3.53
C LEU A 98 -5.98 -4.78 3.76
N VAL A 99 -6.88 -4.78 2.79
CA VAL A 99 -8.20 -4.15 2.88
C VAL A 99 -9.11 -4.87 3.90
N SER A 100 -8.95 -6.17 4.10
CA SER A 100 -9.72 -6.95 5.06
C SER A 100 -9.36 -6.66 6.53
N TRP A 101 -8.18 -6.10 6.82
CA TRP A 101 -7.76 -5.79 8.18
C TRP A 101 -8.74 -4.81 8.86
N SER A 102 -8.94 -4.95 10.14
CA SER A 102 -9.86 -4.11 10.92
C SER A 102 -9.37 -2.66 11.01
N SER A 103 -8.07 -2.46 11.12
CA SER A 103 -7.40 -1.15 11.22
C SER A 103 -6.08 -1.16 10.46
N TRP A 104 -5.62 0.04 10.06
CA TRP A 104 -4.28 0.27 9.53
C TRP A 104 -3.40 1.08 10.49
N VAL A 105 -3.93 1.47 11.64
CA VAL A 105 -3.16 2.15 12.68
C VAL A 105 -2.35 1.10 13.45
N ASP A 106 -1.08 1.40 13.70
CA ASP A 106 -0.22 0.57 14.53
C ASP A 106 -0.89 0.31 15.89
N PRO A 107 -1.01 -0.95 16.34
CA PRO A 107 -1.66 -1.28 17.61
C PRO A 107 -1.11 -0.52 18.82
N CYS A 108 0.16 -0.06 18.78
CA CYS A 108 0.72 0.78 19.85
C CYS A 108 0.24 2.24 19.82
N HIS A 109 -0.34 2.67 18.73
CA HIS A 109 -0.81 4.02 18.51
C HIS A 109 -2.34 4.14 18.67
N ASN A 110 -2.94 3.34 19.56
CA ASN A 110 -4.39 3.30 19.79
C ASN A 110 -5.02 4.64 20.22
N HIS A 111 -4.19 5.64 20.56
CA HIS A 111 -4.60 6.99 20.97
C HIS A 111 -4.60 8.00 19.81
N ILE A 112 -4.15 7.61 18.62
CA ILE A 112 -4.14 8.48 17.43
C ILE A 112 -5.01 7.90 16.32
N ALA A 113 -5.53 8.79 15.49
CA ALA A 113 -6.49 8.42 14.46
C ALA A 113 -5.84 7.83 13.19
N ALA A 114 -4.59 8.19 12.91
CA ALA A 114 -3.81 7.74 11.76
C ALA A 114 -2.32 7.92 12.03
N ASP A 115 -1.48 7.03 11.51
CA ASP A 115 -0.03 7.01 11.66
C ASP A 115 0.69 6.64 10.37
N LEU A 116 1.99 6.34 10.43
CA LEU A 116 2.78 5.92 9.29
C LEU A 116 2.30 4.60 8.69
N CYS A 117 1.86 3.64 9.50
CA CYS A 117 1.31 2.38 9.00
C CYS A 117 0.05 2.62 8.17
N THR A 118 -0.82 3.52 8.64
CA THR A 118 -2.00 3.98 7.91
C THR A 118 -1.63 4.58 6.56
N ALA A 119 -0.58 5.42 6.52
CA ALA A 119 -0.12 6.05 5.28
C ALA A 119 0.44 5.02 4.28
N GLU A 120 1.31 4.10 4.73
CA GLU A 120 1.90 3.06 3.88
C GLU A 120 0.81 2.13 3.30
N ALA A 121 -0.16 1.73 4.13
CA ALA A 121 -1.30 0.91 3.68
C ALA A 121 -2.17 1.66 2.67
N ALA A 122 -2.49 2.94 2.95
CA ALA A 122 -3.30 3.76 2.04
C ALA A 122 -2.63 3.95 0.68
N VAL A 123 -1.30 4.17 0.65
CA VAL A 123 -0.53 4.30 -0.59
C VAL A 123 -0.56 2.99 -1.38
N ALA A 124 -0.34 1.84 -0.72
CA ALA A 124 -0.40 0.54 -1.38
C ALA A 124 -1.75 0.31 -2.07
N VAL A 125 -2.85 0.55 -1.35
CA VAL A 125 -4.21 0.35 -1.89
C VAL A 125 -4.55 1.37 -2.97
N ALA A 126 -4.14 2.65 -2.82
CA ALA A 126 -4.41 3.70 -3.80
C ALA A 126 -3.69 3.44 -5.14
N VAL A 127 -2.40 3.08 -5.08
CA VAL A 127 -1.63 2.72 -6.29
C VAL A 127 -2.18 1.46 -6.94
N GLY A 128 -2.49 0.44 -6.15
CA GLY A 128 -3.08 -0.79 -6.66
C GLY A 128 -4.44 -0.54 -7.32
N LEU A 129 -5.31 0.27 -6.72
CA LEU A 129 -6.59 0.66 -7.29
C LEU A 129 -6.44 1.43 -8.61
N ASP A 130 -5.44 2.32 -8.69
CA ASP A 130 -5.19 3.13 -9.88
C ASP A 130 -4.61 2.30 -11.03
N TRP A 131 -3.58 1.50 -10.78
CA TRP A 131 -2.87 0.74 -11.81
C TRP A 131 -3.63 -0.50 -12.29
N LEU A 132 -4.45 -1.11 -11.41
CA LEU A 132 -5.28 -2.28 -11.72
C LEU A 132 -6.73 -1.90 -12.09
N TRP A 133 -7.05 -0.63 -12.27
CA TRP A 133 -8.43 -0.17 -12.44
C TRP A 133 -9.24 -0.98 -13.45
N GLU A 134 -8.66 -1.29 -14.61
CA GLU A 134 -9.33 -2.04 -15.66
C GLU A 134 -9.39 -3.55 -15.38
N ASP A 135 -8.49 -4.05 -14.53
CA ASP A 135 -8.40 -5.47 -14.17
C ASP A 135 -9.32 -5.83 -12.99
N LEU A 136 -9.77 -4.82 -12.23
CA LEU A 136 -10.56 -5.03 -11.03
C LEU A 136 -12.06 -4.99 -11.33
N PRO A 137 -12.86 -5.95 -10.80
CA PRO A 137 -14.32 -5.84 -10.78
C PRO A 137 -14.78 -4.59 -10.02
N ASP A 138 -15.94 -4.03 -10.39
CA ASP A 138 -16.52 -2.84 -9.75
C ASP A 138 -16.63 -2.97 -8.23
N GLN A 139 -17.06 -4.13 -7.75
CA GLN A 139 -17.18 -4.40 -6.32
C GLN A 139 -15.83 -4.34 -5.60
N THR A 140 -14.77 -4.82 -6.23
CA THR A 140 -13.41 -4.74 -5.66
C THR A 140 -12.89 -3.30 -5.67
N ARG A 141 -13.11 -2.56 -6.77
CA ARG A 141 -12.78 -1.12 -6.83
C ARG A 141 -13.46 -0.33 -5.71
N LYS A 142 -14.76 -0.58 -5.53
CA LYS A 142 -15.53 0.05 -4.45
C LYS A 142 -14.97 -0.31 -3.08
N SER A 143 -14.68 -1.58 -2.81
CA SER A 143 -14.12 -2.03 -1.54
C SER A 143 -12.78 -1.36 -1.22
N PHE A 144 -11.89 -1.25 -2.21
CA PHE A 144 -10.59 -0.58 -2.04
C PHE A 144 -10.75 0.92 -1.76
N ALA A 145 -11.61 1.60 -2.52
CA ALA A 145 -11.91 3.01 -2.30
C ALA A 145 -12.55 3.27 -0.92
N ASP A 146 -13.50 2.43 -0.51
CA ASP A 146 -14.14 2.53 0.80
C ASP A 146 -13.14 2.30 1.94
N ALA A 147 -12.21 1.35 1.79
CA ALA A 147 -11.16 1.11 2.78
C ALA A 147 -10.23 2.33 2.95
N ILE A 148 -9.76 2.95 1.86
CA ILE A 148 -8.96 4.19 1.92
C ILE A 148 -9.75 5.28 2.65
N LYS A 149 -11.02 5.46 2.27
CA LYS A 149 -11.88 6.49 2.87
C LYS A 149 -12.08 6.28 4.38
N THR A 150 -12.40 5.04 4.79
CA THR A 150 -12.83 4.75 6.16
C THR A 150 -11.67 4.51 7.11
N LYS A 151 -10.55 3.93 6.62
CA LYS A 151 -9.40 3.55 7.46
C LYS A 151 -8.27 4.57 7.45
N ALA A 152 -8.23 5.47 6.46
CA ALA A 152 -7.18 6.49 6.36
C ALA A 152 -7.74 7.91 6.35
N ILE A 153 -8.54 8.29 5.34
CA ILE A 153 -8.92 9.69 5.12
C ILE A 153 -9.83 10.21 6.25
N ALA A 154 -10.91 9.49 6.56
CA ALA A 154 -11.88 9.95 7.56
C ALA A 154 -11.27 10.05 8.97
N PRO A 155 -10.50 9.05 9.47
CA PRO A 155 -9.81 9.17 10.76
C PRO A 155 -8.81 10.34 10.78
N TYR A 156 -7.99 10.50 9.74
CA TYR A 156 -7.04 11.60 9.65
C TYR A 156 -7.73 12.98 9.75
N LEU A 157 -8.80 13.19 8.98
CA LEU A 157 -9.56 14.45 9.00
C LEU A 157 -10.25 14.70 10.35
N ALA A 158 -10.71 13.64 11.02
CA ALA A 158 -11.27 13.75 12.37
C ALA A 158 -10.19 14.17 13.37
N GLY A 159 -8.99 13.59 13.30
CA GLY A 159 -7.86 13.96 14.15
C GLY A 159 -7.40 15.41 13.96
N CYS A 160 -7.37 15.91 12.71
CA CYS A 160 -7.04 17.31 12.42
C CYS A 160 -8.05 18.29 13.06
N LYS A 161 -9.35 17.96 13.08
CA LYS A 161 -10.38 18.81 13.71
C LYS A 161 -10.25 18.86 15.23
N GLN A 162 -9.88 17.74 15.85
CA GLN A 162 -9.68 17.70 17.32
C GLN A 162 -8.44 18.50 17.73
N GLY A 163 -7.33 18.42 16.98
CA GLY A 163 -6.11 19.19 17.24
C GLY A 163 -6.29 20.70 17.11
N SER A 164 -7.15 21.16 16.19
CA SER A 164 -7.44 22.59 16.03
C SER A 164 -8.33 23.17 17.15
N SER A 165 -9.16 22.35 17.80
CA SER A 165 -10.01 22.80 18.91
C SER A 165 -9.25 22.93 20.24
N SER A 166 -8.18 22.15 20.44
CA SER A 166 -7.36 22.22 21.66
C SER A 166 -6.41 23.42 21.69
N SER A 167 -6.00 23.97 20.55
CA SER A 167 -5.13 25.15 20.48
C SER A 167 -5.89 26.48 20.71
N SER A 168 -7.22 26.48 20.56
CA SER A 168 -8.06 27.66 20.77
C SER A 168 -8.38 27.93 22.25
N SER A 169 -8.31 26.93 23.13
CA SER A 169 -8.60 27.07 24.56
C SER A 169 -7.40 27.49 25.44
N ALA A 170 -6.18 27.47 24.91
CA ALA A 170 -4.98 27.88 25.62
C ALA A 170 -4.61 29.36 25.47
N ALA A 171 -5.36 30.15 24.68
CA ALA A 171 -5.10 31.56 24.42
C ALA A 171 -5.93 32.52 25.29
N THR A 172 -6.66 32.03 26.31
CA THR A 172 -7.49 32.86 27.21
C THR A 172 -7.25 32.44 28.68
N ALA A 173 -5.99 32.55 29.12
CA ALA A 173 -5.65 32.55 30.52
C ALA A 173 -4.51 33.53 30.81
#